data_d72ef1f5dc0890b8fbc330729ba97ffe
#
_entry.id   d72ef1f5dc0890b8fbc330729ba97ffe
#
_cell.length_a   1.000
_cell.length_b   1.000
_cell.length_c   1.000
_cell.angle_alpha   90.00
_cell.angle_beta   90.00
_cell.angle_gamma   90.00
#
_symmetry.space_group_name_H-M   'P 1'
#
loop_
_entity.id
_entity.type
_entity.pdbx_description
1 polymer ?
#
loop_
_entity_poly.entity_id
_entity_poly.type
_entity_poly.pdbx_seq_one_letter_code
_entity_poly.pdbx_strand_id
1 'polypeptide(L)'
;MDIRQLKENKLKTILQFSIPSIIAMLLQTVITITDGYFTGNYVGDNALAAINLGLPILYVYLGAGLCVGVGGSVISGRLLGAKKRQKASEVFSQTMVTAVVIGVILSLAVFVLFTPILGFLRADGELSGYFTDYYRIMLFTYPLMVLGTILGMFIRVNGKPQLCMLVSIAGCILNVVLDYMLSLIHISE
;
A
#
# COMPACT_ATOMS: atom_id res chain seq x y z
N MET A 1 -19.96 4.40 17.44
CA MET A 1 -19.77 5.85 17.42
C MET A 1 -21.13 6.50 17.60
N ASP A 2 -21.32 7.27 18.66
CA ASP A 2 -22.63 7.84 18.98
C ASP A 2 -22.81 9.19 18.25
N ILE A 3 -23.91 9.33 17.50
CA ILE A 3 -24.23 10.54 16.71
C ILE A 3 -24.33 11.79 17.62
N ARG A 4 -24.61 11.61 18.92
CA ARG A 4 -24.62 12.69 19.92
C ARG A 4 -23.24 13.31 20.15
N GLN A 5 -22.18 12.50 20.17
CA GLN A 5 -20.79 12.99 20.35
C GLN A 5 -20.32 13.83 19.14
N LEU A 6 -20.81 13.52 17.92
CA LEU A 6 -20.55 14.31 16.72
C LEU A 6 -21.16 15.71 16.76
N LYS A 7 -22.27 15.91 17.48
CA LYS A 7 -22.93 17.22 17.59
C LYS A 7 -22.32 18.12 18.65
N GLU A 8 -21.82 17.56 19.75
CA GLU A 8 -21.34 18.34 20.91
C GLU A 8 -19.88 18.79 20.79
N ASN A 9 -19.00 18.02 20.11
CA ASN A 9 -17.57 18.33 19.97
C ASN A 9 -17.02 17.96 18.61
N LYS A 10 -17.48 18.62 17.55
CA LYS A 10 -17.08 18.36 16.16
C LYS A 10 -15.55 18.39 15.96
N LEU A 11 -14.89 19.39 16.50
CA LEU A 11 -13.44 19.58 16.35
C LEU A 11 -12.67 18.42 17.01
N LYS A 12 -13.04 18.05 18.24
CA LYS A 12 -12.40 16.93 18.96
C LYS A 12 -12.54 15.61 18.20
N THR A 13 -13.72 15.34 17.65
CA THR A 13 -13.97 14.13 16.86
C THR A 13 -13.16 14.12 15.58
N ILE A 14 -13.13 15.26 14.84
CA ILE A 14 -12.30 15.39 13.63
C ILE A 14 -10.83 15.12 13.95
N LEU A 15 -10.28 15.76 14.99
CA LEU A 15 -8.89 15.58 15.39
C LEU A 15 -8.59 14.13 15.81
N GLN A 16 -9.50 13.48 16.55
CA GLN A 16 -9.36 12.09 16.99
C GLN A 16 -9.23 11.10 15.81
N PHE A 17 -9.84 11.40 14.66
CA PHE A 17 -9.74 10.58 13.45
C PHE A 17 -8.59 11.03 12.53
N SER A 18 -8.34 12.33 12.43
CA SER A 18 -7.34 12.89 11.53
C SER A 18 -5.92 12.65 12.02
N ILE A 19 -5.64 12.86 13.32
CA ILE A 19 -4.28 12.71 13.87
C ILE A 19 -3.72 11.30 13.64
N PRO A 20 -4.42 10.20 13.99
CA PRO A 20 -3.90 8.86 13.72
C PRO A 20 -3.69 8.58 12.23
N SER A 21 -4.56 9.14 11.37
CA SER A 21 -4.42 8.96 9.92
C SER A 21 -3.23 9.71 9.36
N ILE A 22 -2.97 10.93 9.83
CA ILE A 22 -1.80 11.73 9.44
C ILE A 22 -0.51 11.04 9.90
N ILE A 23 -0.46 10.56 11.14
CA ILE A 23 0.70 9.83 11.65
C ILE A 23 0.98 8.59 10.79
N ALA A 24 -0.05 7.79 10.45
CA ALA A 24 0.11 6.63 9.60
C ALA A 24 0.67 6.98 8.21
N MET A 25 0.24 8.10 7.62
CA MET A 25 0.76 8.59 6.33
C MET A 25 2.20 9.07 6.44
N LEU A 26 2.56 9.79 7.49
CA LEU A 26 3.93 10.24 7.73
C LEU A 26 4.88 9.04 7.91
N LEU A 27 4.47 8.02 8.66
CA LEU A 27 5.25 6.79 8.83
C LEU A 27 5.48 6.08 7.49
N GLN A 28 4.47 6.04 6.62
CA GLN A 28 4.63 5.47 5.28
C GLN A 28 5.69 6.24 4.45
N THR A 29 5.72 7.57 4.58
CA THR A 29 6.75 8.40 3.93
C THR A 29 8.15 8.11 4.50
N VAL A 30 8.26 7.93 5.82
CA VAL A 30 9.53 7.56 6.48
C VAL A 30 10.02 6.22 5.94
N ILE A 31 9.17 5.19 5.84
CA ILE A 31 9.51 3.89 5.24
C ILE A 31 10.10 4.10 3.84
N THR A 32 9.40 4.81 2.96
CA THR A 32 9.85 5.04 1.59
C THR A 32 11.22 5.75 1.51
N ILE A 33 11.46 6.73 2.38
CA ILE A 33 12.75 7.43 2.44
C ILE A 33 13.85 6.47 2.94
N THR A 34 13.55 5.68 3.96
CA THR A 34 14.49 4.71 4.53
C THR A 34 14.86 3.64 3.51
N ASP A 35 13.88 3.03 2.84
CA ASP A 35 14.11 2.06 1.77
C ASP A 35 15.00 2.64 0.66
N GLY A 36 14.70 3.88 0.23
CA GLY A 36 15.49 4.57 -0.79
C GLY A 36 16.94 4.84 -0.33
N TYR A 37 17.12 5.24 0.92
CA TYR A 37 18.44 5.46 1.49
C TYR A 37 19.29 4.17 1.54
N PHE A 38 18.72 3.09 2.07
CA PHE A 38 19.41 1.81 2.15
C PHE A 38 19.71 1.23 0.76
N THR A 39 18.73 1.25 -0.14
CA THR A 39 18.93 0.77 -1.51
C THR A 39 20.02 1.54 -2.24
N GLY A 40 20.00 2.86 -2.18
CA GLY A 40 21.01 3.70 -2.86
C GLY A 40 22.41 3.54 -2.32
N ASN A 41 22.58 3.38 -0.99
CA ASN A 41 23.90 3.30 -0.38
C ASN A 41 24.51 1.90 -0.38
N TYR A 42 23.69 0.84 -0.31
CA TYR A 42 24.19 -0.53 -0.14
C TYR A 42 24.02 -1.42 -1.38
N VAL A 43 22.99 -1.18 -2.21
CA VAL A 43 22.77 -1.97 -3.44
C VAL A 43 23.31 -1.23 -4.66
N GLY A 44 23.24 0.09 -4.68
CA GLY A 44 23.79 0.97 -5.70
C GLY A 44 22.76 1.68 -6.57
N ASP A 45 23.27 2.60 -7.38
CA ASP A 45 22.44 3.51 -8.21
C ASP A 45 21.60 2.78 -9.25
N ASN A 46 22.10 1.69 -9.82
CA ASN A 46 21.36 0.90 -10.82
C ASN A 46 20.11 0.22 -10.22
N ALA A 47 20.21 -0.25 -8.97
CA ALA A 47 19.07 -0.82 -8.26
C ALA A 47 18.00 0.25 -7.96
N LEU A 48 18.44 1.41 -7.47
CA LEU A 48 17.55 2.55 -7.22
C LEU A 48 16.89 3.06 -8.51
N ALA A 49 17.64 3.11 -9.62
CA ALA A 49 17.13 3.46 -10.93
C ALA A 49 16.09 2.45 -11.42
N ALA A 50 16.31 1.14 -11.21
CA ALA A 50 15.38 0.08 -11.58
C ALA A 50 14.05 0.22 -10.83
N ILE A 51 14.08 0.48 -9.52
CA ILE A 51 12.88 0.71 -8.70
C ILE A 51 12.10 1.92 -9.24
N ASN A 52 12.79 3.04 -9.45
CA ASN A 52 12.15 4.28 -9.92
C ASN A 52 11.56 4.13 -11.33
N LEU A 53 12.23 3.41 -12.21
CA LEU A 53 11.76 3.16 -13.57
C LEU A 53 10.44 2.39 -13.61
N GLY A 54 10.19 1.56 -12.61
CA GLY A 54 8.97 0.77 -12.51
C GLY A 54 7.85 1.41 -11.69
N LEU A 55 8.03 2.61 -11.14
CA LEU A 55 6.96 3.32 -10.42
C LEU A 55 5.64 3.45 -11.21
N PRO A 56 5.62 3.65 -12.53
CA PRO A 56 4.37 3.63 -13.29
C PRO A 56 3.56 2.35 -13.10
N ILE A 57 4.21 1.19 -13.02
CA ILE A 57 3.54 -0.10 -12.77
C ILE A 57 2.88 -0.08 -11.39
N LEU A 58 3.62 0.36 -10.36
CA LEU A 58 3.10 0.51 -9.01
C LEU A 58 1.86 1.43 -8.98
N TYR A 59 1.92 2.57 -9.67
CA TYR A 59 0.79 3.52 -9.68
C TYR A 59 -0.46 2.97 -10.37
N VAL A 60 -0.32 2.10 -11.36
CA VAL A 60 -1.46 1.39 -11.96
C VAL A 60 -2.15 0.49 -10.92
N TYR A 61 -1.39 -0.28 -10.14
CA TYR A 61 -1.95 -1.10 -9.05
C TYR A 61 -2.61 -0.24 -7.97
N LEU A 62 -1.95 0.84 -7.55
CA LEU A 62 -2.51 1.77 -6.57
C LEU A 62 -3.79 2.43 -7.07
N GLY A 63 -3.79 2.90 -8.31
CA GLY A 63 -4.97 3.52 -8.93
C GLY A 63 -6.17 2.58 -8.98
N ALA A 64 -5.97 1.34 -9.44
CA ALA A 64 -6.99 0.31 -9.46
C ALA A 64 -7.49 -0.03 -8.04
N GLY A 65 -6.57 -0.19 -7.10
CA GLY A 65 -6.89 -0.44 -5.69
C GLY A 65 -7.66 0.69 -5.04
N LEU A 66 -7.29 1.94 -5.30
CA LEU A 66 -7.99 3.12 -4.80
C LEU A 66 -9.41 3.21 -5.37
N CYS A 67 -9.61 2.97 -6.67
CA CYS A 67 -10.95 2.94 -7.28
C CYS A 67 -11.89 1.97 -6.55
N VAL A 68 -11.45 0.74 -6.38
CA VAL A 68 -12.25 -0.32 -5.74
C VAL A 68 -12.40 -0.07 -4.24
N GLY A 69 -11.29 0.27 -3.56
CA GLY A 69 -11.24 0.45 -2.12
C GLY A 69 -12.04 1.65 -1.63
N VAL A 70 -11.90 2.81 -2.29
CA VAL A 70 -12.66 4.02 -1.96
C VAL A 70 -14.15 3.79 -2.24
N GLY A 71 -14.49 3.23 -3.42
CA GLY A 71 -15.87 2.92 -3.76
C GLY A 71 -16.54 2.01 -2.73
N GLY A 72 -15.91 0.87 -2.42
CA GLY A 72 -16.42 -0.09 -1.44
C GLY A 72 -16.51 0.49 -0.02
N SER A 73 -15.49 1.21 0.42
CA SER A 73 -15.44 1.80 1.77
C SER A 73 -16.50 2.86 1.97
N VAL A 74 -16.78 3.71 0.97
CA VAL A 74 -17.84 4.73 1.02
C VAL A 74 -19.22 4.10 1.10
N ILE A 75 -19.49 3.07 0.27
CA ILE A 75 -20.78 2.35 0.30
C ILE A 75 -20.95 1.65 1.66
N SER A 76 -19.92 0.96 2.15
CA SER A 76 -19.94 0.30 3.45
C SER A 76 -20.18 1.30 4.58
N GLY A 77 -19.52 2.47 4.54
CA GLY A 77 -19.71 3.53 5.53
C GLY A 77 -21.14 4.06 5.60
N ARG A 78 -21.77 4.27 4.43
CA ARG A 78 -23.20 4.66 4.35
C ARG A 78 -24.12 3.59 4.94
N LEU A 79 -23.85 2.31 4.67
CA LEU A 79 -24.62 1.19 5.20
C LEU A 79 -24.46 1.05 6.70
N LEU A 80 -23.26 1.25 7.24
CA LEU A 80 -22.99 1.28 8.69
C LEU A 80 -23.74 2.43 9.36
N GLY A 81 -23.75 3.62 8.77
CA GLY A 81 -24.53 4.76 9.24
C GLY A 81 -26.03 4.49 9.23
N ALA A 82 -26.52 3.75 8.25
CA ALA A 82 -27.91 3.29 8.17
C ALA A 82 -28.22 2.06 9.06
N LYS A 83 -27.27 1.62 9.92
CA LYS A 83 -27.37 0.44 10.79
C LYS A 83 -27.56 -0.90 10.05
N LYS A 84 -27.28 -0.97 8.76
CA LYS A 84 -27.38 -2.17 7.92
C LYS A 84 -26.05 -2.94 7.90
N ARG A 85 -25.63 -3.45 9.05
CA ARG A 85 -24.31 -4.09 9.24
C ARG A 85 -24.05 -5.29 8.32
N GLN A 86 -25.08 -6.12 8.10
CA GLN A 86 -24.94 -7.30 7.24
C GLN A 86 -24.59 -6.88 5.80
N LYS A 87 -25.35 -5.92 5.23
CA LYS A 87 -25.05 -5.40 3.90
C LYS A 87 -23.68 -4.72 3.80
N ALA A 88 -23.25 -4.04 4.87
CA ALA A 88 -21.90 -3.46 4.91
C ALA A 88 -20.80 -4.53 4.88
N SER A 89 -21.03 -5.68 5.53
CA SER A 89 -20.11 -6.83 5.48
C SER A 89 -20.09 -7.49 4.09
N GLU A 90 -21.24 -7.60 3.43
CA GLU A 90 -21.32 -8.11 2.05
C GLU A 90 -20.54 -7.23 1.08
N VAL A 91 -20.68 -5.89 1.18
CA VAL A 91 -19.89 -4.93 0.39
C VAL A 91 -18.40 -5.07 0.66
N PHE A 92 -17.99 -5.26 1.92
CA PHE A 92 -16.61 -5.52 2.26
C PHE A 92 -16.08 -6.76 1.54
N SER A 93 -16.79 -7.90 1.64
CA SER A 93 -16.38 -9.15 0.99
C SER A 93 -16.31 -9.00 -0.53
N GLN A 94 -17.31 -8.36 -1.15
CA GLN A 94 -17.32 -8.09 -2.59
C GLN A 94 -16.13 -7.22 -3.00
N THR A 95 -15.82 -6.16 -2.24
CA THR A 95 -14.69 -5.28 -2.50
C THR A 95 -13.37 -6.04 -2.43
N MET A 96 -13.19 -6.90 -1.42
CA MET A 96 -11.98 -7.71 -1.27
C MET A 96 -11.81 -8.71 -2.41
N VAL A 97 -12.87 -9.43 -2.79
CA VAL A 97 -12.84 -10.36 -3.94
C VAL A 97 -12.52 -9.61 -5.23
N THR A 98 -13.17 -8.48 -5.48
CA THR A 98 -12.91 -7.66 -6.68
C THR A 98 -11.46 -7.18 -6.71
N ALA A 99 -10.90 -6.77 -5.58
CA ALA A 99 -9.50 -6.33 -5.48
C ALA A 99 -8.52 -7.49 -5.77
N VAL A 100 -8.80 -8.69 -5.27
CA VAL A 100 -8.00 -9.89 -5.59
C VAL A 100 -8.04 -10.20 -7.08
N VAL A 101 -9.24 -10.22 -7.67
CA VAL A 101 -9.40 -10.49 -9.10
C VAL A 101 -8.66 -9.47 -9.96
N ILE A 102 -8.82 -8.18 -9.68
CA ILE A 102 -8.12 -7.12 -10.41
C ILE A 102 -6.60 -7.23 -10.20
N GLY A 103 -6.15 -7.49 -8.97
CA GLY A 103 -4.73 -7.67 -8.67
C GLY A 103 -4.12 -8.82 -9.47
N VAL A 104 -4.81 -9.97 -9.53
CA VAL A 104 -4.36 -11.13 -10.34
C VAL A 104 -4.34 -10.79 -11.83
N ILE A 105 -5.38 -10.14 -12.35
CA ILE A 105 -5.44 -9.74 -13.76
C ILE A 105 -4.29 -8.80 -14.10
N LEU A 106 -4.01 -7.79 -13.26
CA LEU A 106 -2.90 -6.87 -13.45
C LEU A 106 -1.55 -7.60 -13.39
N SER A 107 -1.35 -8.54 -12.44
CA SER A 107 -0.12 -9.32 -12.36
C SER A 107 0.10 -10.19 -13.59
N LEU A 108 -0.95 -10.84 -14.10
CA LEU A 108 -0.89 -11.60 -15.34
C LEU A 108 -0.60 -10.69 -16.54
N ALA A 109 -1.23 -9.52 -16.62
CA ALA A 109 -0.99 -8.56 -17.70
C ALA A 109 0.46 -8.06 -17.68
N VAL A 110 1.00 -7.67 -16.52
CA VAL A 110 2.41 -7.26 -16.40
C VAL A 110 3.36 -8.42 -16.71
N PHE A 111 3.04 -9.64 -16.27
CA PHE A 111 3.85 -10.83 -16.56
C PHE A 111 3.92 -11.11 -18.08
N VAL A 112 2.78 -11.08 -18.78
CA VAL A 112 2.72 -11.31 -20.25
C VAL A 112 3.39 -10.17 -21.02
N LEU A 113 3.20 -8.93 -20.56
CA LEU A 113 3.73 -7.73 -21.23
C LEU A 113 5.13 -7.36 -20.72
N PHE A 114 5.79 -8.22 -19.95
CA PHE A 114 7.05 -7.88 -19.27
C PHE A 114 8.15 -7.47 -20.27
N THR A 115 8.36 -8.24 -21.35
CA THR A 115 9.35 -7.94 -22.37
C THR A 115 9.04 -6.63 -23.12
N PRO A 116 7.83 -6.36 -23.62
CA PRO A 116 7.45 -5.06 -24.15
C PRO A 116 7.67 -3.89 -23.19
N ILE A 117 7.39 -4.09 -21.88
CA ILE A 117 7.57 -3.06 -20.85
C ILE A 117 9.06 -2.72 -20.70
N LEU A 118 9.96 -3.72 -20.64
CA LEU A 118 11.40 -3.49 -20.60
C LEU A 118 11.88 -2.66 -21.80
N GLY A 119 11.43 -3.02 -23.01
CA GLY A 119 11.78 -2.28 -24.22
C GLY A 119 11.26 -0.84 -24.21
N PHE A 120 10.03 -0.63 -23.74
CA PHE A 120 9.43 0.70 -23.62
C PHE A 120 10.18 1.58 -22.60
N LEU A 121 10.57 0.99 -21.48
CA LEU A 121 11.29 1.68 -20.40
C LEU A 121 12.79 1.86 -20.71
N ARG A 122 13.29 1.30 -21.83
CA ARG A 122 14.71 1.30 -22.21
C ARG A 122 15.62 0.81 -21.10
N ALA A 123 15.18 -0.23 -20.40
CA ALA A 123 15.96 -0.89 -19.37
C ALA A 123 16.98 -1.84 -20.03
N ASP A 124 18.16 -1.33 -20.35
CA ASP A 124 19.21 -2.07 -21.05
C ASP A 124 20.37 -2.45 -20.09
N GLY A 125 21.15 -3.47 -20.46
CA GLY A 125 22.34 -3.89 -19.72
C GLY A 125 22.05 -4.37 -18.30
N GLU A 126 22.85 -3.94 -17.33
CA GLU A 126 22.71 -4.31 -15.91
C GLU A 126 21.38 -3.87 -15.29
N LEU A 127 20.84 -2.73 -15.73
CA LEU A 127 19.55 -2.21 -15.26
C LEU A 127 18.41 -3.19 -15.55
N SER A 128 18.45 -3.89 -16.68
CA SER A 128 17.47 -4.93 -17.04
C SER A 128 17.49 -6.11 -16.07
N GLY A 129 18.67 -6.50 -15.57
CA GLY A 129 18.83 -7.55 -14.56
C GLY A 129 18.14 -7.16 -13.25
N TYR A 130 18.53 -6.03 -12.67
CA TYR A 130 17.93 -5.52 -11.43
C TYR A 130 16.42 -5.33 -11.55
N PHE A 131 15.95 -4.78 -12.67
CA PHE A 131 14.52 -4.60 -12.93
C PHE A 131 13.78 -5.94 -12.95
N THR A 132 14.34 -6.95 -13.63
CA THR A 132 13.71 -8.27 -13.77
C THR A 132 13.59 -8.96 -12.42
N ASP A 133 14.65 -8.98 -11.63
CA ASP A 133 14.67 -9.66 -10.32
C ASP A 133 13.73 -8.98 -9.34
N TYR A 134 13.77 -7.64 -9.28
CA TYR A 134 12.88 -6.86 -8.43
C TYR A 134 11.41 -7.08 -8.79
N TYR A 135 11.05 -6.94 -10.07
CA TYR A 135 9.65 -6.99 -10.51
C TYR A 135 9.05 -8.39 -10.50
N ARG A 136 9.83 -9.45 -10.60
CA ARG A 136 9.34 -10.83 -10.37
C ARG A 136 8.75 -10.97 -8.96
N ILE A 137 9.39 -10.41 -7.96
CA ILE A 137 8.90 -10.42 -6.58
C ILE A 137 7.70 -9.49 -6.44
N MET A 138 7.76 -8.30 -7.03
CA MET A 138 6.71 -7.28 -6.93
C MET A 138 5.39 -7.69 -7.57
N LEU A 139 5.38 -8.57 -8.58
CA LEU A 139 4.15 -9.13 -9.16
C LEU A 139 3.26 -9.83 -8.12
N PHE A 140 3.86 -10.43 -7.08
CA PHE A 140 3.13 -11.04 -5.97
C PHE A 140 2.86 -10.04 -4.84
N THR A 141 3.77 -9.12 -4.60
CA THR A 141 3.71 -8.19 -3.47
C THR A 141 2.72 -7.04 -3.71
N TYR A 142 2.62 -6.51 -4.94
CA TYR A 142 1.72 -5.39 -5.25
C TYR A 142 0.24 -5.70 -5.00
N PRO A 143 -0.33 -6.86 -5.42
CA PRO A 143 -1.70 -7.21 -5.06
C PRO A 143 -1.93 -7.26 -3.55
N LEU A 144 -0.98 -7.82 -2.78
CA LEU A 144 -1.07 -7.87 -1.32
C LEU A 144 -1.03 -6.48 -0.68
N MET A 145 -0.17 -5.59 -1.21
CA MET A 145 -0.09 -4.21 -0.77
C MET A 145 -1.41 -3.45 -1.01
N VAL A 146 -2.03 -3.65 -2.17
CA VAL A 146 -3.35 -3.08 -2.50
C VAL A 146 -4.42 -3.58 -1.53
N LEU A 147 -4.45 -4.89 -1.23
CA LEU A 147 -5.36 -5.46 -0.24
C LEU A 147 -5.16 -4.85 1.15
N GLY A 148 -3.91 -4.68 1.59
CA GLY A 148 -3.57 -4.01 2.85
C GLY A 148 -4.09 -2.57 2.90
N THR A 149 -3.96 -1.82 1.79
CA THR A 149 -4.48 -0.46 1.66
C THR A 149 -5.99 -0.41 1.79
N ILE A 150 -6.71 -1.31 1.11
CA ILE A 150 -8.17 -1.43 1.17
C ILE A 150 -8.62 -1.80 2.58
N LEU A 151 -7.98 -2.77 3.23
CA LEU A 151 -8.25 -3.13 4.63
C LEU A 151 -8.12 -1.92 5.56
N GLY A 152 -7.07 -1.12 5.38
CA GLY A 152 -6.87 0.12 6.13
C GLY A 152 -8.03 1.11 5.95
N MET A 153 -8.60 1.23 4.75
CA MET A 153 -9.78 2.08 4.50
C MET A 153 -10.99 1.58 5.26
N PHE A 154 -11.28 0.27 5.21
CA PHE A 154 -12.42 -0.31 5.93
C PHE A 154 -12.27 -0.24 7.45
N ILE A 155 -11.06 -0.39 7.99
CA ILE A 155 -10.79 -0.21 9.43
C ILE A 155 -11.12 1.22 9.86
N ARG A 156 -10.74 2.24 9.07
CA ARG A 156 -11.06 3.65 9.35
C ARG A 156 -12.57 3.90 9.30
N VAL A 157 -13.27 3.36 8.30
CA VAL A 157 -14.73 3.46 8.15
C VAL A 157 -15.46 2.80 9.33
N ASN A 158 -14.91 1.70 9.89
CA ASN A 158 -15.41 1.07 11.11
C ASN A 158 -15.14 1.87 12.39
N GLY A 159 -14.54 3.06 12.29
CA GLY A 159 -14.31 3.94 13.43
C GLY A 159 -13.09 3.60 14.29
N LYS A 160 -12.14 2.83 13.74
CA LYS A 160 -10.91 2.42 14.45
C LYS A 160 -9.62 2.91 13.75
N PRO A 161 -9.45 4.22 13.48
CA PRO A 161 -8.25 4.74 12.79
C PRO A 161 -6.97 4.50 13.60
N GLN A 162 -7.06 4.41 14.92
CA GLN A 162 -5.94 4.11 15.81
C GLN A 162 -5.32 2.74 15.52
N LEU A 163 -6.13 1.75 15.11
CA LEU A 163 -5.62 0.44 14.73
C LEU A 163 -4.73 0.52 13.48
N CYS A 164 -5.14 1.33 12.48
CA CYS A 164 -4.30 1.58 11.30
C CYS A 164 -2.97 2.23 11.69
N MET A 165 -2.99 3.21 12.60
CA MET A 165 -1.78 3.86 13.09
C MET A 165 -0.84 2.84 13.78
N LEU A 166 -1.37 1.99 14.66
CA LEU A 166 -0.57 0.97 15.35
C LEU A 166 0.07 -0.02 14.36
N VAL A 167 -0.70 -0.48 13.36
CA VAL A 167 -0.17 -1.35 12.30
C VAL A 167 0.93 -0.65 11.49
N SER A 168 0.75 0.65 11.17
CA SER A 168 1.78 1.43 10.47
C SER A 168 3.03 1.63 11.31
N ILE A 169 2.91 1.85 12.63
CA ILE A 169 4.07 1.94 13.53
C ILE A 169 4.83 0.61 13.56
N ALA A 170 4.10 -0.50 13.76
CA ALA A 170 4.72 -1.83 13.77
C ALA A 170 5.42 -2.14 12.44
N GLY A 171 4.79 -1.82 11.31
CA GLY A 171 5.37 -1.97 9.98
C GLY A 171 6.62 -1.12 9.78
N CYS A 172 6.62 0.14 10.23
CA CYS A 172 7.78 1.03 10.16
C CYS A 172 8.95 0.50 10.98
N ILE A 173 8.71 0.06 12.20
CA ILE A 173 9.77 -0.52 13.05
C ILE A 173 10.35 -1.78 12.40
N LEU A 174 9.48 -2.67 11.92
CA LEU A 174 9.90 -3.91 11.27
C LEU A 174 10.73 -3.63 10.00
N ASN A 175 10.29 -2.69 9.17
CA ASN A 175 11.01 -2.29 7.96
C ASN A 175 12.42 -1.78 8.30
N VAL A 176 12.55 -0.80 9.21
CA VAL A 176 13.85 -0.24 9.60
C VAL A 176 14.79 -1.33 10.18
N VAL A 177 14.24 -2.25 10.99
CA VAL A 177 15.03 -3.36 11.55
C VAL A 177 15.50 -4.31 10.45
N LEU A 178 14.65 -4.66 9.50
CA LEU A 178 15.00 -5.53 8.38
C LEU A 178 16.04 -4.88 7.46
N ASP A 179 15.88 -3.62 7.11
CA ASP A 179 16.83 -2.87 6.30
C ASP A 179 18.21 -2.81 6.98
N TYR A 180 18.23 -2.54 8.28
CA TYR A 180 19.46 -2.53 9.05
C TYR A 180 20.13 -3.92 9.09
N MET A 181 19.36 -4.99 9.31
CA MET A 181 19.89 -6.36 9.29
C MET A 181 20.44 -6.74 7.91
N LEU A 182 19.74 -6.40 6.83
CA LEU A 182 20.19 -6.66 5.47
C LEU A 182 21.45 -5.85 5.13
N SER A 183 21.56 -4.60 5.59
CA SER A 183 22.77 -3.79 5.39
C SER A 183 24.00 -4.39 6.09
N LEU A 184 23.82 -4.98 7.28
CA LEU A 184 24.92 -5.66 8.01
C LEU A 184 25.40 -6.91 7.28
N ILE A 185 24.52 -7.66 6.64
CA ILE A 185 24.88 -8.85 5.85
C ILE A 185 25.72 -8.44 4.64
N HIS A 186 25.35 -7.36 3.93
CA HIS A 186 26.11 -6.87 2.77
C HIS A 186 27.47 -6.24 3.11
N ILE A 187 27.65 -5.72 4.33
CA ILE A 187 28.94 -5.19 4.78
C ILE A 187 29.92 -6.32 5.15
N SER A 188 29.40 -7.52 5.45
CA SER A 188 30.22 -8.68 5.89
C SER A 188 30.69 -9.59 4.74
N GLU A 189 30.26 -9.33 3.50
CA GLU A 189 30.76 -9.97 2.26
C GLU A 189 31.73 -9.06 1.50
#